data_10d7a9f5e3b19818f0a192ba7e4954f9
#
_entry.id   10d7a9f5e3b19818f0a192ba7e4954f9
#
_cell.length_a   1.000
_cell.length_b   1.000
_cell.length_c   1.000
_cell.angle_alpha   90.00
_cell.angle_beta   90.00
_cell.angle_gamma   90.00
#
_symmetry.space_group_name_H-M   'P 1'
#
loop_
_entity.id
_entity.type
_entity.pdbx_description
1 polymer ?
#
loop_
_entity_poly.entity_id
_entity_poly.type
_entity_poly.pdbx_seq_one_letter_code
_entity_poly.pdbx_strand_id
1 'polypeptide(L)'
;MATEEEFAAAVARIKNVTGLSSADQQTLYALFKQATAGDASGARPGEVDVRGRGKHDAWADKRGMSATGARAAYVALVARLAPL
;
A
#
# COMPACT_ATOMS: atom_id res chain seq x y z
N MET A 1 -9.36 -7.54 -13.31
CA MET A 1 -9.33 -6.85 -12.02
C MET A 1 -9.03 -7.83 -10.90
N ALA A 2 -8.29 -7.40 -9.90
CA ALA A 2 -7.94 -8.27 -8.79
C ALA A 2 -9.15 -8.53 -7.89
N THR A 3 -9.35 -9.80 -7.51
CA THR A 3 -10.38 -10.20 -6.56
C THR A 3 -9.89 -9.95 -5.13
N GLU A 4 -10.80 -10.05 -4.16
CA GLU A 4 -10.44 -9.98 -2.75
C GLU A 4 -9.48 -11.11 -2.37
N GLU A 5 -9.66 -12.29 -2.95
CA GLU A 5 -8.77 -13.43 -2.71
C GLU A 5 -7.37 -13.18 -3.23
N GLU A 6 -7.26 -12.61 -4.43
CA GLU A 6 -5.96 -12.24 -5.01
C GLU A 6 -5.26 -11.17 -4.17
N PHE A 7 -6.03 -10.19 -3.68
CA PHE A 7 -5.51 -9.15 -2.80
C PHE A 7 -5.00 -9.74 -1.48
N ALA A 8 -5.78 -10.60 -0.84
CA ALA A 8 -5.39 -11.25 0.41
C ALA A 8 -4.13 -12.09 0.22
N ALA A 9 -4.04 -12.83 -0.90
CA ALA A 9 -2.86 -13.63 -1.23
C ALA A 9 -1.63 -12.74 -1.42
N ALA A 10 -1.79 -11.59 -2.07
CA ALA A 10 -0.69 -10.64 -2.28
C ALA A 10 -0.20 -10.06 -0.94
N VAL A 11 -1.12 -9.71 -0.04
CA VAL A 11 -0.77 -9.21 1.30
C VAL A 11 0.04 -10.26 2.07
N ALA A 12 -0.40 -11.50 2.03
CA ALA A 12 0.30 -12.60 2.71
C ALA A 12 1.69 -12.83 2.12
N ARG A 13 1.79 -12.79 0.79
CA ARG A 13 3.03 -13.07 0.07
C ARG A 13 4.11 -12.02 0.31
N ILE A 14 3.74 -10.76 0.33
CA ILE A 14 4.72 -9.67 0.50
C ILE A 14 5.34 -9.66 1.91
N LYS A 15 4.67 -10.23 2.91
CA LYS A 15 5.18 -10.30 4.27
C LYS A 15 6.48 -11.11 4.38
N ASN A 16 6.72 -12.01 3.44
CA ASN A 16 7.91 -12.86 3.43
C ASN A 16 9.07 -12.25 2.64
N VAL A 17 8.87 -11.09 2.03
CA VAL A 17 9.90 -10.41 1.24
C VAL A 17 10.65 -9.43 2.13
N THR A 18 11.99 -9.54 2.11
CA THR A 18 12.87 -8.64 2.86
C THR A 18 13.64 -7.74 1.87
N GLY A 19 14.21 -6.67 2.40
CA GLY A 19 15.05 -5.78 1.59
C GLY A 19 14.28 -4.84 0.66
N LEU A 20 12.99 -4.64 0.90
CA LEU A 20 12.22 -3.67 0.13
C LEU A 20 12.69 -2.25 0.43
N SER A 21 12.77 -1.41 -0.61
CA SER A 21 13.10 -0.01 -0.43
C SER A 21 12.03 0.71 0.39
N SER A 22 12.41 1.83 1.00
CA SER A 22 11.44 2.67 1.72
C SER A 22 10.32 3.14 0.79
N ALA A 23 10.65 3.47 -0.46
CA ALA A 23 9.68 3.90 -1.46
C ALA A 23 8.65 2.80 -1.74
N ASP A 24 9.12 1.56 -1.93
CA ASP A 24 8.22 0.42 -2.17
C ASP A 24 7.35 0.12 -0.96
N GLN A 25 7.93 0.18 0.24
CA GLN A 25 7.16 -0.01 1.48
C GLN A 25 6.07 1.03 1.63
N GLN A 26 6.37 2.30 1.33
CA GLN A 26 5.40 3.38 1.39
C GLN A 26 4.28 3.21 0.35
N THR A 27 4.64 2.81 -0.87
CA THR A 27 3.66 2.57 -1.94
C THR A 27 2.74 1.41 -1.59
N LEU A 28 3.28 0.31 -1.08
CA LEU A 28 2.48 -0.82 -0.62
C LEU A 28 1.50 -0.41 0.47
N TYR A 29 1.98 0.35 1.46
CA TYR A 29 1.13 0.84 2.54
C TYR A 29 0.01 1.72 2.00
N ALA A 30 0.35 2.66 1.10
CA ALA A 30 -0.61 3.60 0.53
C ALA A 30 -1.73 2.88 -0.22
N LEU A 31 -1.36 1.91 -1.06
CA LEU A 31 -2.34 1.12 -1.83
C LEU A 31 -3.19 0.26 -0.90
N PHE A 32 -2.59 -0.34 0.11
CA PHE A 32 -3.32 -1.15 1.11
C PHE A 32 -4.35 -0.29 1.84
N LYS A 33 -3.96 0.89 2.31
CA LYS A 33 -4.87 1.80 3.02
C LYS A 33 -5.97 2.31 2.11
N GLN A 34 -5.63 2.66 0.87
CA GLN A 34 -6.63 3.12 -0.09
C GLN A 34 -7.63 2.01 -0.42
N ALA A 35 -7.17 0.75 -0.49
CA ALA A 35 -8.02 -0.40 -0.76
C ALA A 35 -8.93 -0.76 0.41
N THR A 36 -8.50 -0.51 1.66
CA THR A 36 -9.21 -0.98 2.86
C THR A 36 -9.91 0.12 3.62
N ALA A 37 -9.38 1.34 3.62
CA ALA A 37 -9.91 2.46 4.39
C ALA A 37 -10.37 3.64 3.52
N GLY A 38 -10.03 3.63 2.24
CA GLY A 38 -10.36 4.75 1.35
C GLY A 38 -9.37 5.90 1.47
N ASP A 39 -9.82 7.11 1.21
CA ASP A 39 -8.98 8.31 1.23
C ASP A 39 -8.36 8.55 2.60
N ALA A 40 -7.15 9.08 2.60
CA ALA A 40 -6.43 9.37 3.83
C ALA A 40 -7.23 10.29 4.75
N SER A 41 -7.26 9.92 6.01
CA SER A 41 -7.94 10.68 7.06
C SER A 41 -7.10 10.66 8.34
N GLY A 42 -7.48 11.48 9.30
CA GLY A 42 -6.75 11.60 10.54
C GLY A 42 -5.56 12.54 10.44
N ALA A 43 -4.91 12.78 11.57
CA ALA A 43 -3.80 13.71 11.65
C ALA A 43 -2.54 13.12 11.02
N ARG A 44 -1.82 13.97 10.29
CA ARG A 44 -0.49 13.60 9.78
C ARG A 44 0.45 13.38 10.97
N PRO A 45 1.23 12.29 11.01
CA PRO A 45 2.21 12.07 12.09
C PRO A 45 3.19 13.24 12.23
N GLY A 46 3.69 13.42 13.45
CA GLY A 46 4.63 14.51 13.75
C GLY A 46 5.99 14.35 13.08
N GLU A 47 6.78 15.41 13.10
CA GLU A 47 8.07 15.47 12.39
C GLU A 47 9.07 14.41 12.84
N VAL A 48 8.99 13.98 14.09
CA VAL A 48 9.92 12.94 14.61
C VAL A 48 9.57 11.54 14.10
N ASP A 49 8.35 11.33 13.68
CA ASP A 49 7.91 10.05 13.10
C ASP A 49 8.07 10.08 11.58
N VAL A 50 9.30 10.07 11.12
CA VAL A 50 9.63 10.17 9.70
C VAL A 50 8.97 9.07 8.87
N ARG A 51 9.03 7.82 9.37
CA ARG A 51 8.45 6.67 8.66
C ARG A 51 6.93 6.77 8.60
N GLY A 52 6.28 7.13 9.71
CA GLY A 52 4.83 7.31 9.75
C GLY A 52 4.37 8.44 8.83
N ARG A 53 5.11 9.56 8.80
CA ARG A 53 4.80 10.68 7.89
C ARG A 53 4.90 10.25 6.43
N GLY A 54 5.97 9.52 6.08
CA GLY A 54 6.15 9.04 4.71
C GLY A 54 5.00 8.14 4.27
N LYS A 55 4.57 7.24 5.13
CA LYS A 55 3.43 6.35 4.85
C LYS A 55 2.13 7.14 4.71
N HIS A 56 1.87 8.07 5.62
CA HIS A 56 0.67 8.90 5.58
C HIS A 56 0.63 9.75 4.31
N ASP A 57 1.74 10.37 3.95
CA ASP A 57 1.83 11.21 2.75
C ASP A 57 1.63 10.39 1.48
N ALA A 58 2.20 9.18 1.42
CA ALA A 58 2.01 8.28 0.29
C ALA A 58 0.53 7.87 0.14
N TRP A 59 -0.14 7.61 1.27
CA TRP A 59 -1.59 7.32 1.26
C TRP A 59 -2.39 8.54 0.80
N ALA A 60 -2.06 9.73 1.29
CA ALA A 60 -2.72 10.97 0.88
C ALA A 60 -2.60 11.21 -0.64
N ASP A 61 -1.48 10.82 -1.24
CA ASP A 61 -1.25 10.94 -2.69
C ASP A 61 -2.19 10.04 -3.51
N LYS A 62 -2.79 9.02 -2.89
CA LYS A 62 -3.72 8.11 -3.57
C LYS A 62 -5.17 8.58 -3.50
N ARG A 63 -5.43 9.75 -2.93
CA ARG A 63 -6.78 10.28 -2.79
C ARG A 63 -7.55 10.21 -4.10
N GLY A 64 -8.79 9.71 -4.02
CA GLY A 64 -9.65 9.56 -5.18
C GLY A 64 -9.54 8.22 -5.89
N MET A 65 -8.51 7.42 -5.60
CA MET A 65 -8.39 6.08 -6.17
C MET A 65 -9.46 5.17 -5.57
N SER A 66 -10.17 4.41 -6.41
CA SER A 66 -11.18 3.47 -5.93
C SER A 66 -10.53 2.30 -5.18
N ALA A 67 -11.30 1.69 -4.28
CA ALA A 67 -10.83 0.50 -3.57
C ALA A 67 -10.46 -0.62 -4.56
N THR A 68 -11.26 -0.82 -5.59
CA THR A 68 -10.99 -1.80 -6.64
C THR A 68 -9.69 -1.50 -7.38
N GLY A 69 -9.49 -0.24 -7.76
CA GLY A 69 -8.25 0.18 -8.43
C GLY A 69 -7.02 0.01 -7.55
N ALA A 70 -7.15 0.33 -6.27
CA ALA A 70 -6.07 0.19 -5.31
C ALA A 70 -5.70 -1.29 -5.08
N ARG A 71 -6.69 -2.18 -5.01
CA ARG A 71 -6.44 -3.62 -4.90
C ARG A 71 -5.68 -4.14 -6.12
N ALA A 72 -6.14 -3.76 -7.32
CA ALA A 72 -5.48 -4.18 -8.56
C ALA A 72 -4.04 -3.69 -8.62
N ALA A 73 -3.80 -2.43 -8.25
CA ALA A 73 -2.46 -1.85 -8.24
C ALA A 73 -1.56 -2.54 -7.20
N TYR A 74 -2.11 -2.88 -6.03
CA TYR A 74 -1.38 -3.61 -4.99
C TYR A 74 -0.93 -4.98 -5.49
N VAL A 75 -1.85 -5.74 -6.07
CA VAL A 75 -1.54 -7.09 -6.61
C VAL A 75 -0.47 -7.00 -7.70
N ALA A 76 -0.57 -6.02 -8.60
CA ALA A 76 0.42 -5.82 -9.65
C ALA A 76 1.80 -5.47 -9.07
N LEU A 77 1.84 -4.63 -8.05
CA LEU A 77 3.11 -4.25 -7.41
C LEU A 77 3.74 -5.46 -6.70
N VAL A 78 2.95 -6.25 -5.98
CA VAL A 78 3.46 -7.46 -5.31
C VAL A 78 4.00 -8.45 -6.34
N ALA A 79 3.33 -8.63 -7.47
CA ALA A 79 3.79 -9.50 -8.54
C ALA A 79 5.17 -9.10 -9.06
N ARG A 80 5.45 -7.80 -9.08
CA ARG A 80 6.76 -7.26 -9.51
C ARG A 80 7.82 -7.41 -8.43
N LEU A 81 7.45 -7.15 -7.16
CA LEU A 81 8.40 -7.17 -6.03
C LEU A 81 8.67 -8.57 -5.50
N ALA A 82 7.73 -9.47 -5.66
CA ALA A 82 7.81 -10.84 -5.15
C ALA A 82 7.37 -11.84 -6.23
N PRO A 83 8.13 -11.95 -7.33
CA PRO A 83 7.77 -12.87 -8.40
C PRO A 83 7.81 -14.32 -7.92
N LEU A 84 6.96 -15.15 -8.52
CA LEU A 84 6.91 -16.58 -8.22
C LEU A 84 8.11 -17.32 -8.80
#